data_8b3e8f3719aa0b64f23d1dad4a161262
#
_entry.id   8b3e8f3719aa0b64f23d1dad4a161262
#
_cell.length_a   1.000
_cell.length_b   1.000
_cell.length_c   1.000
_cell.angle_alpha   90.00
_cell.angle_beta   90.00
_cell.angle_gamma   90.00
#
_symmetry.space_group_name_H-M   'P 1'
#
loop_
_entity.id
_entity.type
_entity.pdbx_description
1 polymer ?
#
loop_
_entity_poly.entity_id
_entity_poly.type
_entity_poly.pdbx_seq_one_letter_code
_entity_poly.pdbx_strand_id
1 'polypeptide(L)'
;MIGLLLALGAPAVAGPPQTPAAAAKAFLDDIYGPWMQRLKKPNGPVYKEPPHDRVYVPEITALLTKDEKNSARSGEVGVIDGVILCSCQDDGGMTAKVSVPAATATSAMAKVALSFDGKYAKTLTIKLTKLPQGWRIADVSDPPDMPSLLGLLRKELGGKR
;
A
#
# COMPACT_ATOMS: atom_id res chain seq x y z
N MET A 1 12.37 -53.46 24.05
CA MET A 1 11.28 -53.15 23.11
C MET A 1 10.99 -51.67 23.22
N ILE A 2 11.41 -50.87 22.24
CA ILE A 2 11.18 -49.41 22.19
C ILE A 2 10.08 -49.18 21.19
N GLY A 3 8.90 -48.78 21.68
CA GLY A 3 7.73 -48.50 20.83
C GLY A 3 7.88 -47.10 20.19
N LEU A 4 7.91 -47.07 18.87
CA LEU A 4 7.92 -45.89 18.03
C LEU A 4 6.46 -45.36 17.89
N LEU A 5 6.10 -44.27 18.56
CA LEU A 5 4.83 -43.57 18.33
C LEU A 5 4.95 -42.73 17.08
N LEU A 6 4.29 -43.13 16.00
CA LEU A 6 4.06 -42.32 14.80
C LEU A 6 2.94 -41.33 15.10
N ALA A 7 3.27 -40.04 15.25
CA ALA A 7 2.29 -38.96 15.30
C ALA A 7 1.77 -38.70 13.88
N LEU A 8 0.51 -39.10 13.60
CA LEU A 8 -0.21 -38.74 12.38
C LEU A 8 -0.61 -37.25 12.49
N GLY A 9 0.12 -36.40 11.75
CA GLY A 9 -0.25 -35.00 11.59
C GLY A 9 -1.55 -34.87 10.82
N ALA A 10 -2.58 -34.25 11.42
CA ALA A 10 -3.83 -33.97 10.73
C ALA A 10 -3.58 -32.97 9.57
N PRO A 11 -4.20 -33.20 8.39
CA PRO A 11 -4.09 -32.24 7.28
C PRO A 11 -4.71 -30.92 7.67
N ALA A 12 -3.97 -29.80 7.46
CA ALA A 12 -4.51 -28.47 7.63
C ALA A 12 -5.68 -28.27 6.66
N VAL A 13 -6.88 -28.03 7.19
CA VAL A 13 -8.05 -27.69 6.41
C VAL A 13 -7.81 -26.33 5.76
N ALA A 14 -7.57 -26.31 4.44
CA ALA A 14 -7.50 -25.06 3.69
C ALA A 14 -8.87 -24.37 3.77
N GLY A 15 -8.88 -23.12 4.27
CA GLY A 15 -10.09 -22.31 4.30
C GLY A 15 -10.64 -22.07 2.87
N PRO A 16 -11.89 -21.62 2.73
CA PRO A 16 -12.49 -21.36 1.42
C PRO A 16 -11.63 -20.37 0.62
N PRO A 17 -11.49 -20.55 -0.70
CA PRO A 17 -10.68 -19.67 -1.54
C PRO A 17 -11.20 -18.23 -1.45
N GLN A 18 -10.32 -17.29 -1.09
CA GLN A 18 -10.66 -15.87 -1.03
C GLN A 18 -11.01 -15.34 -2.43
N THR A 19 -12.09 -14.54 -2.52
CA THR A 19 -12.39 -13.82 -3.75
C THR A 19 -11.27 -12.81 -4.07
N PRO A 20 -11.04 -12.46 -5.36
CA PRO A 20 -10.06 -11.45 -5.73
C PRO A 20 -10.22 -10.12 -4.97
N ALA A 21 -11.46 -9.68 -4.77
CA ALA A 21 -11.76 -8.46 -4.00
C ALA A 21 -11.37 -8.58 -2.53
N ALA A 22 -11.67 -9.72 -1.89
CA ALA A 22 -11.28 -9.96 -0.50
C ALA A 22 -9.75 -10.02 -0.34
N ALA A 23 -9.04 -10.67 -1.26
CA ALA A 23 -7.59 -10.74 -1.24
C ALA A 23 -6.93 -9.37 -1.49
N ALA A 24 -7.45 -8.57 -2.42
CA ALA A 24 -6.99 -7.21 -2.67
C ALA A 24 -7.24 -6.28 -1.46
N LYS A 25 -8.42 -6.44 -0.81
CA LYS A 25 -8.73 -5.71 0.43
C LYS A 25 -7.78 -6.07 1.55
N ALA A 26 -7.56 -7.38 1.80
CA ALA A 26 -6.63 -7.85 2.84
C ALA A 26 -5.23 -7.26 2.66
N PHE A 27 -4.71 -7.21 1.42
CA PHE A 27 -3.43 -6.58 1.11
C PHE A 27 -3.37 -5.11 1.54
N LEU A 28 -4.43 -4.34 1.29
CA LEU A 28 -4.49 -2.93 1.72
C LEU A 28 -4.70 -2.81 3.23
N ASP A 29 -5.51 -3.67 3.83
CA ASP A 29 -5.71 -3.70 5.29
C ASP A 29 -4.38 -4.01 6.02
N ASP A 30 -3.52 -4.85 5.46
CA ASP A 30 -2.17 -5.15 5.99
C ASP A 30 -1.23 -3.93 5.93
N ILE A 31 -1.45 -3.00 5.00
CA ILE A 31 -0.71 -1.74 4.90
C ILE A 31 -1.27 -0.70 5.88
N TYR A 32 -2.58 -0.43 5.78
CA TYR A 32 -3.24 0.61 6.57
C TYR A 32 -3.44 0.23 8.05
N GLY A 33 -3.65 -1.05 8.37
CA GLY A 33 -3.93 -1.51 9.72
C GLY A 33 -2.82 -1.19 10.73
N PRO A 34 -1.55 -1.56 10.50
CA PRO A 34 -0.44 -1.21 11.39
C PRO A 34 -0.26 0.30 11.54
N TRP A 35 -0.44 1.06 10.45
CA TRP A 35 -0.36 2.50 10.46
C TRP A 35 -1.44 3.12 11.36
N MET A 36 -2.71 2.69 11.21
CA MET A 36 -3.82 3.14 12.08
C MET A 36 -3.58 2.78 13.55
N GLN A 37 -2.98 1.63 13.83
CA GLN A 37 -2.66 1.21 15.21
C GLN A 37 -1.58 2.11 15.83
N ARG A 38 -0.58 2.53 15.05
CA ARG A 38 0.45 3.49 15.49
C ARG A 38 -0.17 4.81 15.88
N LEU A 39 -1.05 5.36 15.05
CA LEU A 39 -1.70 6.65 15.30
C LEU A 39 -2.53 6.69 16.60
N LYS A 40 -3.04 5.53 17.02
CA LYS A 40 -3.74 5.38 18.31
C LYS A 40 -2.80 5.32 19.53
N LYS A 41 -1.48 5.18 19.31
CA LYS A 41 -0.46 5.09 20.35
C LYS A 41 0.65 6.10 20.09
N PRO A 42 0.45 7.39 20.37
CA PRO A 42 1.39 8.46 19.99
C PRO A 42 2.81 8.26 20.56
N ASN A 43 2.97 7.52 21.66
CA ASN A 43 4.27 7.15 22.23
C ASN A 43 4.73 5.74 21.84
N GLY A 44 4.07 5.10 20.87
CA GLY A 44 4.47 3.80 20.34
C GLY A 44 5.68 3.89 19.40
N PRO A 45 6.22 2.75 18.95
CA PRO A 45 7.32 2.73 18.01
C PRO A 45 6.92 3.47 16.71
N VAL A 46 7.87 4.20 16.11
CA VAL A 46 7.67 4.89 14.84
C VAL A 46 7.20 3.88 13.78
N TYR A 47 6.10 4.18 13.11
CA TYR A 47 5.65 3.37 11.98
C TYR A 47 6.72 3.40 10.89
N LYS A 48 7.11 2.22 10.46
CA LYS A 48 8.04 2.06 9.37
C LYS A 48 7.25 1.56 8.17
N GLU A 49 7.18 2.37 7.12
CA GLU A 49 6.53 1.93 5.89
C GLU A 49 7.18 0.63 5.39
N PRO A 50 6.37 -0.31 4.87
CA PRO A 50 6.92 -1.49 4.22
C PRO A 50 7.83 -1.08 3.05
N PRO A 51 8.88 -1.86 2.72
CA PRO A 51 9.72 -1.59 1.55
C PRO A 51 8.88 -1.43 0.28
N HIS A 52 9.25 -0.47 -0.58
CA HIS A 52 8.48 -0.12 -1.78
C HIS A 52 8.18 -1.32 -2.68
N ASP A 53 9.10 -2.27 -2.82
CA ASP A 53 8.93 -3.50 -3.60
C ASP A 53 7.85 -4.45 -3.08
N ARG A 54 7.48 -4.31 -1.80
CA ARG A 54 6.36 -5.03 -1.19
C ARG A 54 5.02 -4.34 -1.37
N VAL A 55 5.02 -3.04 -1.61
CA VAL A 55 3.82 -2.20 -1.72
C VAL A 55 3.47 -1.93 -3.18
N TYR A 56 4.45 -1.53 -3.98
CA TYR A 56 4.22 -1.01 -5.33
C TYR A 56 4.68 -1.99 -6.42
N VAL A 57 4.14 -1.79 -7.61
CA VAL A 57 4.66 -2.46 -8.82
C VAL A 57 6.12 -2.05 -9.09
N PRO A 58 6.92 -2.90 -9.80
CA PRO A 58 8.35 -2.64 -10.01
C PRO A 58 8.66 -1.27 -10.61
N GLU A 59 7.82 -0.77 -11.51
CA GLU A 59 8.02 0.53 -12.14
C GLU A 59 7.93 1.68 -11.13
N ILE A 60 6.89 1.70 -10.29
CA ILE A 60 6.75 2.73 -9.23
C ILE A 60 7.91 2.62 -8.25
N THR A 61 8.24 1.40 -7.82
CA THR A 61 9.38 1.15 -6.91
C THR A 61 10.69 1.73 -7.47
N ALA A 62 10.98 1.50 -8.75
CA ALA A 62 12.18 2.02 -9.40
C ALA A 62 12.20 3.56 -9.46
N LEU A 63 11.04 4.17 -9.77
CA LEU A 63 10.91 5.64 -9.83
C LEU A 63 11.03 6.28 -8.45
N LEU A 64 10.39 5.72 -7.41
CA LEU A 64 10.53 6.19 -6.03
C LEU A 64 11.99 6.08 -5.55
N THR A 65 12.66 4.96 -5.81
CA THR A 65 14.08 4.79 -5.48
C THR A 65 14.97 5.81 -6.21
N LYS A 66 14.61 6.16 -7.47
CA LYS A 66 15.32 7.22 -8.22
C LYS A 66 15.10 8.59 -7.59
N ASP A 67 13.87 8.89 -7.16
CA ASP A 67 13.52 10.14 -6.49
C ASP A 67 14.31 10.32 -5.19
N GLU A 68 14.31 9.30 -4.33
CA GLU A 68 15.08 9.29 -3.07
C GLU A 68 16.58 9.52 -3.31
N LYS A 69 17.17 8.85 -4.30
CA LYS A 69 18.59 9.04 -4.65
C LYS A 69 18.89 10.43 -5.17
N ASN A 70 17.98 11.02 -5.96
CA ASN A 70 18.14 12.38 -6.46
C ASN A 70 18.06 13.38 -5.32
N SER A 71 17.07 13.26 -4.47
CA SER A 71 16.87 14.10 -3.28
C SER A 71 18.08 14.02 -2.33
N ALA A 72 18.54 12.81 -2.01
CA ALA A 72 19.73 12.62 -1.16
C ALA A 72 21.00 13.24 -1.75
N ARG A 73 21.14 13.29 -3.08
CA ARG A 73 22.31 13.86 -3.78
C ARG A 73 22.25 15.38 -3.88
N SER A 74 21.06 15.96 -4.15
CA SER A 74 20.89 17.41 -4.33
C SER A 74 20.70 18.15 -3.02
N GLY A 75 20.21 17.46 -1.96
CA GLY A 75 19.74 18.09 -0.73
C GLY A 75 18.37 18.78 -0.88
N GLU A 76 17.73 18.63 -2.02
CA GLU A 76 16.41 19.20 -2.30
C GLU A 76 15.31 18.17 -2.02
N VAL A 77 14.09 18.67 -1.80
CA VAL A 77 12.90 17.82 -1.69
C VAL A 77 12.67 17.08 -3.02
N GLY A 78 12.33 15.80 -2.93
CA GLY A 78 12.01 14.97 -4.09
C GLY A 78 10.71 15.36 -4.78
N VAL A 79 10.37 14.62 -5.82
CA VAL A 79 9.06 14.74 -6.50
C VAL A 79 7.92 14.39 -5.55
N ILE A 80 8.18 13.45 -4.65
CA ILE A 80 7.25 13.07 -3.60
C ILE A 80 7.62 13.80 -2.31
N ASP A 81 6.79 14.79 -1.97
CA ASP A 81 6.88 15.54 -0.72
C ASP A 81 5.68 15.17 0.18
N GLY A 82 5.82 14.09 0.91
CA GLY A 82 4.79 13.61 1.81
C GLY A 82 4.51 12.12 1.72
N VAL A 83 3.43 11.71 2.36
CA VAL A 83 3.03 10.29 2.46
C VAL A 83 2.06 9.94 1.34
N ILE A 84 2.48 9.08 0.42
CA ILE A 84 1.69 8.70 -0.78
C ILE A 84 0.32 8.12 -0.39
N LEU A 85 0.29 7.24 0.62
CA LEU A 85 -0.89 6.46 0.98
C LEU A 85 -1.98 7.26 1.71
N CYS A 86 -1.71 8.49 2.09
CA CYS A 86 -2.74 9.44 2.53
C CYS A 86 -2.81 10.68 1.62
N SER A 87 -1.87 10.84 0.69
CA SER A 87 -1.72 12.08 -0.07
C SER A 87 -1.71 13.29 0.89
N CYS A 88 -0.86 13.23 1.92
CA CYS A 88 -0.80 14.19 3.02
C CYS A 88 0.63 14.36 3.52
N GLN A 89 0.91 15.48 4.18
CA GLN A 89 2.19 15.73 4.87
C GLN A 89 2.12 15.36 6.35
N ASP A 90 0.93 15.49 6.96
CA ASP A 90 0.67 15.13 8.34
C ASP A 90 -0.42 14.04 8.39
N ASP A 91 -0.10 12.92 9.05
CA ASP A 91 -0.99 11.78 9.22
C ASP A 91 -1.66 11.74 10.62
N GLY A 92 -1.50 12.80 11.42
CA GLY A 92 -2.05 12.88 12.77
C GLY A 92 -3.58 12.72 12.78
N GLY A 93 -4.08 11.87 13.68
CA GLY A 93 -5.52 11.61 13.80
C GLY A 93 -6.18 10.92 12.61
N MET A 94 -5.40 10.42 11.63
CA MET A 94 -5.93 9.77 10.43
C MET A 94 -6.60 8.43 10.74
N THR A 95 -7.71 8.18 10.07
CA THR A 95 -8.33 6.86 9.94
C THR A 95 -8.61 6.55 8.47
N ALA A 96 -8.53 5.26 8.10
CA ALA A 96 -8.75 4.80 6.73
C ALA A 96 -9.80 3.69 6.70
N LYS A 97 -10.70 3.77 5.72
CA LYS A 97 -11.68 2.72 5.43
C LYS A 97 -11.49 2.24 3.99
N VAL A 98 -11.03 1.00 3.86
CA VAL A 98 -10.78 0.36 2.57
C VAL A 98 -12.02 -0.34 2.04
N SER A 99 -12.33 -0.14 0.76
CA SER A 99 -13.32 -0.89 0.00
C SER A 99 -12.78 -1.26 -1.38
N VAL A 100 -13.22 -2.39 -1.94
CA VAL A 100 -12.79 -2.87 -3.27
C VAL A 100 -14.02 -3.14 -4.11
N PRO A 101 -14.57 -2.11 -4.77
CA PRO A 101 -15.81 -2.23 -5.56
C PRO A 101 -15.67 -3.07 -6.82
N ALA A 102 -14.44 -3.20 -7.36
CA ALA A 102 -14.21 -3.97 -8.58
C ALA A 102 -12.88 -4.74 -8.48
N ALA A 103 -12.91 -6.03 -8.83
CA ALA A 103 -11.74 -6.88 -8.91
C ALA A 103 -11.91 -7.99 -9.93
N THR A 104 -10.81 -8.34 -10.61
CA THR A 104 -10.62 -9.53 -11.44
C THR A 104 -9.56 -10.42 -10.81
N ALA A 105 -9.19 -11.53 -11.45
CA ALA A 105 -8.11 -12.39 -10.99
C ALA A 105 -6.74 -11.66 -10.92
N THR A 106 -6.53 -10.63 -11.74
CA THR A 106 -5.22 -9.97 -11.93
C THR A 106 -5.21 -8.48 -11.62
N SER A 107 -6.35 -7.83 -11.46
CA SER A 107 -6.47 -6.40 -11.22
C SER A 107 -7.59 -6.08 -10.25
N ALA A 108 -7.45 -4.98 -9.50
CA ALA A 108 -8.52 -4.47 -8.66
C ALA A 108 -8.47 -2.95 -8.59
N MET A 109 -9.63 -2.36 -8.31
CA MET A 109 -9.76 -0.95 -7.98
C MET A 109 -10.28 -0.83 -6.55
N ALA A 110 -9.53 -0.15 -5.71
CA ALA A 110 -9.91 0.13 -4.34
C ALA A 110 -10.22 1.61 -4.15
N LYS A 111 -11.09 1.89 -3.16
CA LYS A 111 -11.36 3.20 -2.60
C LYS A 111 -10.93 3.20 -1.15
N VAL A 112 -10.13 4.18 -0.77
CA VAL A 112 -9.71 4.39 0.61
C VAL A 112 -10.25 5.73 1.08
N ALA A 113 -11.31 5.68 1.87
CA ALA A 113 -11.87 6.88 2.49
C ALA A 113 -11.03 7.24 3.71
N LEU A 114 -10.46 8.43 3.68
CA LEU A 114 -9.64 8.98 4.75
C LEU A 114 -10.43 10.00 5.56
N SER A 115 -10.25 9.95 6.88
CA SER A 115 -10.78 10.94 7.81
C SER A 115 -9.67 11.37 8.75
N PHE A 116 -9.62 12.65 9.11
CA PHE A 116 -8.70 13.21 10.08
C PHE A 116 -9.51 13.76 11.25
N ASP A 117 -9.12 13.43 12.47
CA ASP A 117 -9.83 13.77 13.70
C ASP A 117 -11.34 13.46 13.66
N GLY A 118 -11.67 12.29 13.05
CA GLY A 118 -13.04 11.82 12.90
C GLY A 118 -13.86 12.52 11.81
N LYS A 119 -13.30 13.49 11.08
CA LYS A 119 -13.96 14.16 9.97
C LYS A 119 -13.49 13.58 8.64
N TYR A 120 -14.46 13.23 7.77
CA TYR A 120 -14.12 12.83 6.39
C TYR A 120 -13.34 13.94 5.69
N ALA A 121 -12.24 13.57 5.04
CA ALA A 121 -11.41 14.50 4.29
C ALA A 121 -11.46 14.21 2.79
N LYS A 122 -11.13 12.98 2.38
CA LYS A 122 -11.02 12.61 0.97
C LYS A 122 -11.12 11.10 0.75
N THR A 123 -11.22 10.72 -0.52
CA THR A 123 -11.16 9.30 -0.93
C THR A 123 -10.10 9.12 -2.00
N LEU A 124 -9.07 8.35 -1.69
CA LEU A 124 -8.09 7.92 -2.67
C LEU A 124 -8.67 6.79 -3.55
N THR A 125 -8.29 6.80 -4.82
CA THR A 125 -8.49 5.65 -5.71
C THR A 125 -7.15 4.93 -5.87
N ILE A 126 -7.12 3.63 -5.55
CA ILE A 126 -5.92 2.80 -5.66
C ILE A 126 -6.16 1.73 -6.69
N LYS A 127 -5.34 1.71 -7.76
CA LYS A 127 -5.31 0.60 -8.71
C LYS A 127 -4.33 -0.44 -8.22
N LEU A 128 -4.75 -1.70 -8.25
CA LEU A 128 -3.97 -2.85 -7.85
C LEU A 128 -3.75 -3.80 -9.01
N THR A 129 -2.56 -4.38 -9.07
CA THR A 129 -2.21 -5.47 -9.99
C THR A 129 -1.70 -6.65 -9.17
N LYS A 130 -2.14 -7.86 -9.53
CA LYS A 130 -1.66 -9.09 -8.92
C LYS A 130 -0.45 -9.60 -9.70
N LEU A 131 0.69 -9.63 -9.03
CA LEU A 131 1.94 -10.23 -9.50
C LEU A 131 2.08 -11.66 -8.93
N PRO A 132 3.05 -12.45 -9.38
CA PRO A 132 3.34 -13.78 -8.79
C PRO A 132 3.56 -13.73 -7.27
N GLN A 133 4.14 -12.63 -6.77
CA GLN A 133 4.41 -12.39 -5.34
C GLN A 133 3.22 -11.81 -4.56
N GLY A 134 2.04 -11.65 -5.20
CA GLY A 134 0.84 -11.08 -4.57
C GLY A 134 0.40 -9.73 -5.16
N TRP A 135 -0.56 -9.09 -4.50
CA TRP A 135 -1.06 -7.79 -4.91
C TRP A 135 -0.01 -6.68 -4.74
N ARG A 136 -0.03 -5.71 -5.64
CA ARG A 136 0.81 -4.50 -5.60
C ARG A 136 -0.01 -3.30 -6.05
N ILE A 137 0.30 -2.14 -5.51
CA ILE A 137 -0.26 -0.86 -5.95
C ILE A 137 0.35 -0.49 -7.29
N ALA A 138 -0.49 -0.35 -8.31
CA ALA A 138 -0.11 0.04 -9.66
C ALA A 138 -0.33 1.52 -9.94
N ASP A 139 -1.18 2.19 -9.14
CA ASP A 139 -1.36 3.63 -9.18
C ASP A 139 -2.13 4.10 -7.95
N VAL A 140 -1.89 5.35 -7.54
CA VAL A 140 -2.66 6.07 -6.53
C VAL A 140 -3.15 7.37 -7.14
N SER A 141 -4.42 7.72 -6.89
CA SER A 141 -5.05 8.92 -7.44
C SER A 141 -5.83 9.67 -6.36
N ASP A 142 -5.59 10.97 -6.27
CA ASP A 142 -6.27 11.95 -5.40
C ASP A 142 -6.53 13.25 -6.19
N PRO A 143 -7.50 13.28 -7.13
CA PRO A 143 -7.77 14.48 -7.90
C PRO A 143 -8.36 15.60 -7.03
N PRO A 144 -8.05 16.90 -7.31
CA PRO A 144 -7.19 17.36 -8.41
C PRO A 144 -5.69 17.29 -8.12
N ASP A 145 -5.26 17.08 -6.86
CA ASP A 145 -3.88 17.28 -6.42
C ASP A 145 -2.92 16.27 -7.02
N MET A 146 -3.31 15.00 -7.05
CA MET A 146 -2.53 13.91 -7.63
C MET A 146 -3.41 13.02 -8.52
N PRO A 147 -3.67 13.38 -9.77
CA PRO A 147 -4.50 12.58 -10.69
C PRO A 147 -3.97 11.16 -10.92
N SER A 148 -2.65 10.97 -10.88
CA SER A 148 -1.96 9.69 -10.98
C SER A 148 -0.55 9.80 -10.42
N LEU A 149 -0.22 8.99 -9.42
CA LEU A 149 1.13 8.86 -8.89
C LEU A 149 2.12 8.41 -9.99
N LEU A 150 1.76 7.34 -10.71
CA LEU A 150 2.62 6.82 -11.78
C LEU A 150 2.83 7.85 -12.90
N GLY A 151 1.77 8.58 -13.25
CA GLY A 151 1.84 9.67 -14.24
C GLY A 151 2.78 10.79 -13.78
N LEU A 152 2.68 11.22 -12.52
CA LEU A 152 3.56 12.22 -11.92
C LEU A 152 5.02 11.76 -11.94
N LEU A 153 5.29 10.57 -11.42
CA LEU A 153 6.65 10.02 -11.37
C LEU A 153 7.28 9.86 -12.77
N ARG A 154 6.51 9.40 -13.75
CA ARG A 154 6.98 9.29 -15.15
C ARG A 154 7.32 10.65 -15.76
N LYS A 155 6.47 11.64 -15.52
CA LYS A 155 6.66 12.99 -16.04
C LYS A 155 7.93 13.63 -15.50
N GLU A 156 8.15 13.53 -14.19
CA GLU A 156 9.25 14.23 -13.51
C GLU A 156 10.58 13.44 -13.53
N LEU A 157 10.50 12.11 -13.48
CA LEU A 157 11.67 11.23 -13.34
C LEU A 157 11.90 10.31 -14.54
N GLY A 158 10.92 10.14 -15.43
CA GLY A 158 10.98 9.17 -16.52
C GLY A 158 12.04 9.39 -17.57
N GLY A 159 12.72 10.53 -17.54
CA GLY A 159 13.71 10.93 -18.56
C GLY A 159 13.03 11.28 -19.88
N LYS A 160 13.49 12.34 -20.54
CA LYS A 160 13.09 12.60 -21.94
C LYS A 160 13.68 11.45 -22.78
N ARG A 161 12.79 10.68 -23.44
CA ARG A 161 13.22 9.82 -24.55
C ARG A 161 13.68 10.67 -25.72
#